data_bc33e256a12f0ba93e8fbefed15d9f89
#
_entry.id   bc33e256a12f0ba93e8fbefed15d9f89
#
_cell.length_a   1.000
_cell.length_b   1.000
_cell.length_c   1.000
_cell.angle_alpha   90.00
_cell.angle_beta   90.00
_cell.angle_gamma   90.00
#
_symmetry.space_group_name_H-M   'P 1'
#
loop_
_entity.id
_entity.type
_entity.pdbx_description
1 polymer ?
#
loop_
_entity_poly.entity_id
_entity_poly.type
_entity_poly.pdbx_seq_one_letter_code
_entity_poly.pdbx_strand_id
1 'polypeptide(L)'
;MKTLVIFYSYTGHTKKIAQQLAAGESYEITEIRDVDRPGVAKAYTAGCFNAIRGRSWPIQPLDVDLEGYERFVLLTPVWAGHTPPAANAMLERLPHGKTVAVTMVSTSGKSNCKEQVEAAIMAKGGLLESFQNIKA
;
A
#
# COMPACT_ATOMS: atom_id res chain seq x y z
N MET A 1 -17.42 0.84 11.84
CA MET A 1 -16.84 1.16 10.53
C MET A 1 -16.13 -0.06 10.01
N LYS A 2 -16.57 -0.60 8.87
CA LYS A 2 -15.99 -1.81 8.31
C LYS A 2 -14.62 -1.50 7.71
N THR A 3 -13.59 -2.17 8.19
CA THR A 3 -12.19 -1.92 7.83
C THR A 3 -11.58 -3.10 7.09
N LEU A 4 -10.85 -2.81 6.03
CA LEU A 4 -10.06 -3.80 5.28
C LEU A 4 -8.58 -3.46 5.37
N VAL A 5 -7.76 -4.43 5.76
CA VAL A 5 -6.30 -4.32 5.67
C VAL A 5 -5.87 -4.75 4.27
N ILE A 6 -5.15 -3.88 3.58
CA ILE A 6 -4.62 -4.14 2.24
C ILE A 6 -3.09 -4.03 2.34
N PHE A 7 -2.36 -5.03 1.84
CA PHE A 7 -0.91 -4.98 1.90
C PHE A 7 -0.25 -5.43 0.61
N TYR A 8 0.92 -4.86 0.34
CA TYR A 8 1.87 -5.33 -0.65
C TYR A 8 3.14 -5.76 0.07
N SER A 9 3.63 -6.96 -0.21
CA SER A 9 4.85 -7.47 0.44
C SER A 9 5.76 -8.10 -0.59
N TYR A 10 7.00 -7.64 -0.64
CA TYR A 10 8.00 -8.19 -1.55
C TYR A 10 8.85 -9.28 -0.89
N THR A 11 9.31 -9.02 0.35
CA THR A 11 10.20 -9.94 1.09
C THR A 11 9.48 -10.73 2.19
N GLY A 12 8.24 -10.39 2.51
CA GLY A 12 7.44 -11.05 3.54
C GLY A 12 7.32 -10.29 4.86
N HIS A 13 8.11 -9.24 5.09
CA HIS A 13 8.06 -8.46 6.33
C HIS A 13 6.74 -7.70 6.46
N THR A 14 6.32 -7.02 5.42
CA THR A 14 5.05 -6.28 5.41
C THR A 14 3.87 -7.21 5.59
N LYS A 15 3.89 -8.38 4.95
CA LYS A 15 2.85 -9.40 5.10
C LYS A 15 2.68 -9.81 6.55
N LYS A 16 3.78 -10.07 7.25
CA LYS A 16 3.74 -10.49 8.65
C LYS A 16 3.10 -9.42 9.54
N ILE A 17 3.49 -8.17 9.35
CA ILE A 17 2.95 -7.04 10.12
C ILE A 17 1.46 -6.86 9.82
N ALA A 18 1.07 -6.96 8.54
CA ALA A 18 -0.33 -6.83 8.15
C ALA A 18 -1.19 -7.94 8.75
N GLN A 19 -0.71 -9.17 8.75
CA GLN A 19 -1.42 -10.30 9.35
C GLN A 19 -1.59 -10.13 10.86
N GLN A 20 -0.57 -9.66 11.56
CA GLN A 20 -0.63 -9.40 13.00
C GLN A 20 -1.63 -8.29 13.32
N LEU A 21 -1.63 -7.22 12.55
CA LEU A 21 -2.57 -6.13 12.73
C LEU A 21 -4.02 -6.59 12.51
N ALA A 22 -4.26 -7.28 11.40
CA ALA A 22 -5.59 -7.75 11.06
C ALA A 22 -6.13 -8.72 12.12
N ALA A 23 -5.30 -9.65 12.60
CA ALA A 23 -5.70 -10.61 13.63
C ALA A 23 -5.99 -9.91 14.96
N GLY A 24 -5.16 -8.94 15.36
CA GLY A 24 -5.35 -8.21 16.62
C GLY A 24 -6.61 -7.38 16.68
N GLU A 25 -7.04 -6.83 15.54
CA GLU A 25 -8.22 -5.97 15.43
C GLU A 25 -9.43 -6.69 14.85
N SER A 26 -9.31 -7.95 14.51
CA SER A 26 -10.35 -8.73 13.80
C SER A 26 -10.76 -8.10 12.48
N TYR A 27 -9.83 -7.50 11.76
CA TYR A 27 -10.07 -6.93 10.44
C TYR A 27 -9.94 -7.99 9.35
N GLU A 28 -10.69 -7.82 8.28
CA GLU A 28 -10.49 -8.57 7.04
C GLU A 28 -9.20 -8.09 6.36
N ILE A 29 -8.57 -8.96 5.58
CA ILE A 29 -7.26 -8.70 4.97
C ILE A 29 -7.23 -9.18 3.52
N THR A 30 -6.58 -8.41 2.66
CA THR A 30 -6.32 -8.81 1.27
C THR A 30 -4.92 -8.40 0.85
N GLU A 31 -4.35 -9.17 -0.08
CA GLU A 31 -2.99 -8.95 -0.58
C GLU A 31 -3.01 -8.35 -1.99
N ILE A 32 -2.16 -7.34 -2.21
CA ILE A 32 -1.88 -6.81 -3.53
C ILE A 32 -0.84 -7.72 -4.19
N ARG A 33 -1.16 -8.25 -5.36
CA ARG A 33 -0.24 -9.12 -6.11
C ARG A 33 0.06 -8.53 -7.47
N ASP A 34 1.33 -8.52 -7.83
CA ASP A 34 1.75 -8.13 -9.16
C ASP A 34 1.19 -9.11 -10.20
N VAL A 35 0.81 -8.62 -11.37
CA VAL A 35 0.55 -9.47 -12.52
C VAL A 35 1.85 -10.17 -12.91
N ASP A 36 2.95 -9.42 -12.86
CA ASP A 36 4.28 -9.89 -13.25
C ASP A 36 5.25 -9.52 -12.12
N ARG A 37 5.48 -10.45 -11.18
CA ARG A 37 6.33 -10.16 -10.03
C ARG A 37 7.76 -9.88 -10.48
N PRO A 38 8.32 -8.69 -10.18
CA PRO A 38 9.67 -8.35 -10.63
C PRO A 38 10.71 -9.17 -9.87
N GLY A 39 11.79 -9.56 -10.58
CA GLY A 39 12.99 -10.05 -9.94
C GLY A 39 13.70 -8.91 -9.20
N VAL A 40 14.72 -9.25 -8.41
CA VAL A 40 15.43 -8.26 -7.58
C VAL A 40 16.03 -7.13 -8.44
N ALA A 41 16.65 -7.46 -9.58
CA ALA A 41 17.25 -6.46 -10.45
C ALA A 41 16.22 -5.48 -11.01
N LYS A 42 15.05 -5.98 -11.45
CA LYS A 42 13.98 -5.13 -11.97
C LYS A 42 13.37 -4.28 -10.85
N ALA A 43 13.23 -4.83 -9.64
CA ALA A 43 12.71 -4.08 -8.51
C ALA A 43 13.62 -2.90 -8.15
N TYR A 44 14.94 -3.11 -8.15
CA TYR A 44 15.90 -2.04 -7.87
C TYR A 44 15.99 -0.99 -8.97
N THR A 45 15.77 -1.38 -10.22
CA THR A 45 15.87 -0.45 -11.37
C THR A 45 14.50 0.13 -11.72
N ALA A 46 13.73 -0.57 -12.55
CA ALA A 46 12.43 -0.09 -13.01
C ALA A 46 11.43 0.13 -11.87
N GLY A 47 11.44 -0.75 -10.86
CA GLY A 47 10.54 -0.63 -9.71
C GLY A 47 10.78 0.64 -8.90
N CYS A 48 12.02 0.89 -8.52
CA CYS A 48 12.38 2.09 -7.77
C CYS A 48 12.23 3.36 -8.60
N PHE A 49 12.56 3.30 -9.89
CA PHE A 49 12.37 4.43 -10.80
C PHE A 49 10.89 4.82 -10.91
N ASN A 50 10.01 3.85 -11.10
CA ASN A 50 8.57 4.10 -11.16
C ASN A 50 8.01 4.55 -9.81
N ALA A 51 8.53 4.03 -8.71
CA ALA A 51 8.12 4.43 -7.36
C ALA A 51 8.41 5.91 -7.13
N ILE A 52 9.62 6.37 -7.45
CA ILE A 52 10.02 7.78 -7.29
C ILE A 52 9.10 8.69 -8.11
N ARG A 53 8.67 8.25 -9.28
CA ARG A 53 7.80 9.04 -10.16
C ARG A 53 6.32 8.88 -9.85
N GLY A 54 5.95 8.13 -8.83
CA GLY A 54 4.56 7.89 -8.47
C GLY A 54 3.79 7.08 -9.51
N ARG A 55 4.49 6.32 -10.34
CA ARG A 55 3.88 5.51 -11.40
C ARG A 55 3.44 4.15 -10.87
N SER A 56 2.42 3.59 -11.49
CA SER A 56 1.92 2.26 -11.18
C SER A 56 2.33 1.26 -12.25
N TRP A 57 2.15 -0.01 -11.95
CA TRP A 57 2.15 -1.09 -12.93
C TRP A 57 1.02 -2.08 -12.63
N PRO A 58 0.74 -3.04 -13.55
CA PRO A 58 -0.41 -3.91 -13.39
C PRO A 58 -0.35 -4.75 -12.13
N ILE A 59 -1.48 -4.81 -11.43
CA ILE A 59 -1.70 -5.72 -10.30
C ILE A 59 -2.90 -6.62 -10.62
N GLN A 60 -2.93 -7.79 -9.97
CA GLN A 60 -4.04 -8.71 -10.12
C GLN A 60 -5.32 -8.12 -9.51
N PRO A 61 -6.50 -8.49 -10.02
CA PRO A 61 -7.75 -8.09 -9.39
C PRO A 61 -7.79 -8.56 -7.94
N LEU A 62 -8.35 -7.73 -7.07
CA LEU A 62 -8.58 -8.11 -5.69
C LEU A 62 -9.80 -9.03 -5.60
N ASP A 63 -9.77 -9.97 -4.67
CA ASP A 63 -10.85 -10.94 -4.46
C ASP A 63 -11.92 -10.44 -3.49
N VAL A 64 -11.96 -9.14 -3.23
CA VAL A 64 -12.92 -8.50 -2.33
C VAL A 64 -13.58 -7.32 -3.03
N ASP A 65 -14.79 -6.99 -2.61
CA ASP A 65 -15.50 -5.79 -3.07
C ASP A 65 -15.12 -4.61 -2.18
N LEU A 66 -14.30 -3.71 -2.71
CA LEU A 66 -13.81 -2.54 -1.97
C LEU A 66 -14.92 -1.59 -1.55
N GLU A 67 -16.04 -1.53 -2.29
CA GLU A 67 -17.17 -0.68 -1.92
C GLU A 67 -17.83 -1.12 -0.62
N GLY A 68 -17.66 -2.36 -0.22
CA GLY A 68 -18.20 -2.90 1.03
C GLY A 68 -17.51 -2.41 2.29
N TYR A 69 -16.45 -1.61 2.16
CA TYR A 69 -15.65 -1.11 3.27
C TYR A 69 -15.68 0.41 3.32
N GLU A 70 -15.59 0.96 4.51
CA GLU A 70 -15.57 2.41 4.74
C GLU A 70 -14.17 2.92 5.00
N ARG A 71 -13.30 2.03 5.49
CA ARG A 71 -11.95 2.36 5.91
C ARG A 71 -10.96 1.32 5.40
N PHE A 72 -9.80 1.79 4.97
CA PHE A 72 -8.70 0.91 4.55
C PHE A 72 -7.45 1.20 5.37
N VAL A 73 -6.71 0.15 5.70
CA VAL A 73 -5.36 0.26 6.25
C VAL A 73 -4.42 -0.34 5.22
N LEU A 74 -3.61 0.51 4.59
CA LEU A 74 -2.66 0.10 3.55
C LEU A 74 -1.28 -0.04 4.18
N LEU A 75 -0.68 -1.23 4.05
CA LEU A 75 0.69 -1.48 4.46
C LEU A 75 1.53 -1.81 3.23
N THR A 76 2.69 -1.17 3.11
CA THR A 76 3.55 -1.34 1.94
C THR A 76 5.01 -1.14 2.31
N PRO A 77 5.96 -1.85 1.66
CA PRO A 77 7.37 -1.53 1.82
C PRO A 77 7.70 -0.18 1.19
N VAL A 78 8.89 0.31 1.49
CA VAL A 78 9.43 1.54 0.91
C VAL A 78 10.42 1.17 -0.20
N TRP A 79 10.19 1.69 -1.40
CA TRP A 79 11.09 1.55 -2.54
C TRP A 79 11.65 2.91 -2.92
N ALA A 80 12.96 3.09 -2.71
CA ALA A 80 13.65 4.37 -2.95
C ALA A 80 12.94 5.57 -2.27
N GLY A 81 12.48 5.36 -1.04
CA GLY A 81 11.79 6.39 -0.26
C GLY A 81 10.30 6.53 -0.55
N HIS A 82 9.76 5.78 -1.50
CA HIS A 82 8.40 5.96 -2.02
C HIS A 82 7.59 4.66 -1.98
N THR A 83 6.29 4.79 -2.29
CA THR A 83 5.41 3.63 -2.46
C THR A 83 5.77 2.87 -3.72
N PRO A 84 5.86 1.52 -3.67
CA PRO A 84 6.10 0.71 -4.86
C PRO A 84 5.02 0.90 -5.92
N PRO A 85 5.33 0.61 -7.20
CA PRO A 85 4.33 0.73 -8.28
C PRO A 85 3.05 -0.07 -8.04
N ALA A 86 3.14 -1.24 -7.40
CA ALA A 86 1.95 -2.03 -7.05
C ALA A 86 1.07 -1.30 -6.04
N ALA A 87 1.66 -0.64 -5.04
CA ALA A 87 0.91 0.17 -4.06
C ALA A 87 0.30 1.40 -4.73
N ASN A 88 1.00 2.02 -5.67
CA ASN A 88 0.47 3.14 -6.45
C ASN A 88 -0.76 2.70 -7.26
N ALA A 89 -0.72 1.51 -7.86
CA ALA A 89 -1.86 0.93 -8.57
C ALA A 89 -3.06 0.72 -7.63
N MET A 90 -2.81 0.31 -6.39
CA MET A 90 -3.87 0.15 -5.40
C MET A 90 -4.53 1.50 -5.05
N LEU A 91 -3.72 2.53 -4.85
CA LEU A 91 -4.25 3.87 -4.58
C LEU A 91 -5.15 4.37 -5.72
N GLU A 92 -4.81 4.05 -6.96
CA GLU A 92 -5.64 4.39 -8.12
C GLU A 92 -6.98 3.63 -8.15
N ARG A 93 -7.04 2.45 -7.52
CA ARG A 93 -8.24 1.60 -7.48
C ARG A 93 -9.14 1.85 -6.28
N LEU A 94 -8.74 2.71 -5.35
CA LEU A 94 -9.56 3.01 -4.18
C LEU A 94 -10.93 3.56 -4.60
N PRO A 95 -12.01 3.10 -3.97
CA PRO A 95 -13.31 3.71 -4.18
C PRO A 95 -13.31 5.18 -3.71
N HIS A 96 -14.24 5.95 -4.23
CA HIS A 96 -14.35 7.38 -3.88
C HIS A 96 -14.79 7.57 -2.43
N GLY A 97 -14.22 8.56 -1.76
CA GLY A 97 -14.71 9.05 -0.46
C GLY A 97 -14.38 8.18 0.74
N LYS A 98 -13.31 7.37 0.68
CA LYS A 98 -12.95 6.46 1.78
C LYS A 98 -11.87 7.05 2.68
N THR A 99 -11.83 6.54 3.92
CA THR A 99 -10.77 6.87 4.88
C THR A 99 -9.64 5.85 4.79
N VAL A 100 -8.40 6.32 4.73
CA VAL A 100 -7.23 5.46 4.54
C VAL A 100 -6.16 5.78 5.58
N ALA A 101 -5.71 4.75 6.30
CA ALA A 101 -4.53 4.81 7.13
C ALA A 101 -3.39 4.12 6.39
N VAL A 102 -2.21 4.74 6.34
CA VAL A 102 -1.07 4.20 5.59
C VAL A 102 0.08 3.90 6.53
N THR A 103 0.64 2.70 6.41
CA THR A 103 1.83 2.27 7.15
C THR A 103 2.92 1.87 6.16
N MET A 104 4.03 2.59 6.20
CA MET A 104 5.22 2.28 5.41
C MET A 104 6.16 1.42 6.26
N VAL A 105 6.61 0.30 5.71
CA VAL A 105 7.46 -0.67 6.41
C VAL A 105 8.83 -0.71 5.75
N SER A 106 9.88 -0.43 6.52
CA SER A 106 11.25 -0.43 5.98
C SER A 106 12.29 -0.71 7.06
N THR A 107 13.50 -1.04 6.64
CA THR A 107 14.62 -1.25 7.56
C THR A 107 15.06 0.05 8.25
N SER A 108 14.95 1.18 7.56
CA SER A 108 15.32 2.49 8.11
C SER A 108 14.21 3.15 8.94
N GLY A 109 12.96 2.75 8.73
CA GLY A 109 11.80 3.41 9.32
C GLY A 109 11.54 4.80 8.75
N LYS A 110 11.98 5.08 7.52
CA LYS A 110 11.85 6.39 6.87
C LYS A 110 11.32 6.27 5.46
N SER A 111 10.60 7.29 5.02
CA SER A 111 10.09 7.42 3.65
C SER A 111 9.95 8.90 3.29
N ASN A 112 9.78 9.19 2.00
CA ASN A 112 9.67 10.56 1.46
C ASN A 112 8.40 10.76 0.64
N CYS A 113 7.34 10.00 0.90
CA CYS A 113 6.18 9.96 0.02
C CYS A 113 4.86 10.39 0.65
N LYS A 114 4.86 10.91 1.87
CA LYS A 114 3.62 11.26 2.56
C LYS A 114 2.73 12.21 1.74
N GLU A 115 3.32 13.26 1.18
CA GLU A 115 2.56 14.25 0.41
C GLU A 115 1.98 13.64 -0.85
N GLN A 116 2.74 12.79 -1.54
CA GLN A 116 2.29 12.11 -2.76
C GLN A 116 1.15 11.13 -2.45
N VAL A 117 1.28 10.37 -1.38
CA VAL A 117 0.24 9.42 -0.95
C VAL A 117 -1.03 10.16 -0.56
N GLU A 118 -0.90 11.23 0.21
CA GLU A 118 -2.04 12.05 0.60
C GLU A 118 -2.74 12.64 -0.62
N ALA A 119 -1.98 13.15 -1.58
CA ALA A 119 -2.54 13.71 -2.82
C ALA A 119 -3.31 12.64 -3.61
N ALA A 120 -2.81 11.42 -3.68
CA ALA A 120 -3.48 10.32 -4.37
C ALA A 120 -4.81 9.96 -3.69
N ILE A 121 -4.83 9.93 -2.37
CA ILE A 121 -6.05 9.64 -1.60
C ILE A 121 -7.06 10.78 -1.76
N MET A 122 -6.62 12.02 -1.68
CA MET A 122 -7.48 13.19 -1.87
C MET A 122 -8.05 13.27 -3.27
N ALA A 123 -7.29 12.85 -4.28
CA ALA A 123 -7.78 12.79 -5.66
C ALA A 123 -8.98 11.84 -5.82
N LYS A 124 -9.12 10.88 -4.92
CA LYS A 124 -10.27 9.97 -4.82
C LYS A 124 -11.34 10.49 -3.86
N GLY A 125 -11.28 11.74 -3.45
CA GLY A 125 -12.22 12.30 -2.48
C GLY A 125 -12.08 11.71 -1.09
N GLY A 126 -11.00 11.01 -0.81
CA GLY A 126 -10.76 10.33 0.46
C GLY A 126 -10.04 11.18 1.48
N LEU A 127 -9.88 10.63 2.66
CA LEU A 127 -9.19 11.25 3.79
C LEU A 127 -8.03 10.36 4.23
N LEU A 128 -6.84 10.94 4.31
CA LEU A 128 -5.70 10.27 4.95
C LEU A 128 -5.85 10.40 6.46
N GLU A 129 -6.20 9.30 7.13
CA GLU A 129 -6.40 9.26 8.57
C GLU A 129 -5.08 9.35 9.32
N SER A 130 -4.09 8.60 8.88
CA SER A 130 -2.76 8.58 9.48
C SER A 130 -1.72 8.09 8.47
N PHE A 131 -0.49 8.50 8.69
CA PHE A 131 0.66 8.05 7.89
C PHE A 131 1.80 7.78 8.86
N GLN A 132 2.23 6.52 8.94
CA GLN A 132 3.32 6.16 9.85
C GLN A 132 4.37 5.31 9.16
N ASN A 133 5.59 5.38 9.68
CA ASN A 133 6.70 4.55 9.26
C ASN A 133 7.04 3.57 10.36
N ILE A 134 7.12 2.29 10.03
CA ILE A 134 7.53 1.23 10.94
C ILE A 134 8.88 0.70 10.48
N LYS A 135 9.79 0.56 11.45
CA LYS A 135 11.09 -0.05 11.23
C LYS A 135 10.96 -1.57 11.42
N ALA A 136 11.33 -2.32 10.42
CA ALA A 136 11.23 -3.79 10.46
C ALA A 136 12.37 -4.45 9.68
#